data_77130dc0ab02317bf5a9666453d968af
#
_entry.id   77130dc0ab02317bf5a9666453d968af
#
_cell.length_a   1.000
_cell.length_b   1.000
_cell.length_c   1.000
_cell.angle_alpha   90.00
_cell.angle_beta   90.00
_cell.angle_gamma   90.00
#
_symmetry.space_group_name_H-M   'P 1'
#
loop_
_entity.id
_entity.type
_entity.pdbx_description
1 polymer ?
#
loop_
_entity_poly.entity_id
_entity_poly.type
_entity_poly.pdbx_seq_one_letter_code
_entity_poly.pdbx_strand_id
1 'polypeptide(L)'
;PLTVGGVTVTPFEVSHPSGATPYALRLAVDGKVLAFSGDTEWVESLVEAADQAELSVSECSAYDTPARWHLSWRVLEKVLPRISARSVLLTHMGPEMLANQHNIAHPRVAIAADGMKLTI
;
A
#
# COMPACT_ATOMS: atom_id res chain seq x y z
N PRO A 1 0.14 -16.92 -9.65
CA PRO A 1 1.44 -16.49 -9.17
C PRO A 1 2.57 -16.83 -10.15
N LEU A 2 3.60 -16.02 -10.12
CA LEU A 2 4.77 -16.13 -10.96
C LEU A 2 6.01 -16.13 -10.06
N THR A 3 6.98 -17.02 -10.30
CA THR A 3 8.23 -17.03 -9.55
C THR A 3 9.37 -16.47 -10.40
N VAL A 4 10.06 -15.46 -9.88
CA VAL A 4 11.20 -14.80 -10.52
C VAL A 4 12.32 -14.67 -9.49
N GLY A 5 13.49 -15.28 -9.74
CA GLY A 5 14.65 -15.19 -8.84
C GLY A 5 14.37 -15.59 -7.39
N GLY A 6 13.53 -16.60 -7.17
CA GLY A 6 13.16 -17.02 -5.81
C GLY A 6 12.05 -16.22 -5.15
N VAL A 7 11.56 -15.17 -5.81
CA VAL A 7 10.42 -14.38 -5.34
C VAL A 7 9.15 -14.87 -6.00
N THR A 8 8.14 -15.23 -5.22
CA THR A 8 6.80 -15.55 -5.75
C THR A 8 5.97 -14.28 -5.76
N VAL A 9 5.48 -13.91 -6.94
CA VAL A 9 4.66 -12.73 -7.17
C VAL A 9 3.23 -13.14 -7.45
N THR A 10 2.28 -12.64 -6.66
CA THR A 10 0.84 -12.85 -6.85
C THR A 10 0.18 -11.50 -7.13
N PRO A 11 -0.42 -11.30 -8.33
CA PRO A 11 -1.13 -10.07 -8.65
C PRO A 11 -2.56 -10.10 -8.12
N PHE A 12 -3.05 -8.93 -7.72
CA PHE A 12 -4.44 -8.70 -7.31
C PHE A 12 -4.97 -7.50 -8.07
N GLU A 13 -6.02 -7.67 -8.84
CA GLU A 13 -6.58 -6.57 -9.63
C GLU A 13 -7.05 -5.44 -8.72
N VAL A 14 -6.72 -4.21 -9.11
CA VAL A 14 -7.09 -2.98 -8.41
C VAL A 14 -7.80 -2.02 -9.36
N SER A 15 -8.08 -0.80 -8.93
CA SER A 15 -8.86 0.17 -9.70
C SER A 15 -8.05 1.44 -9.97
N HIS A 16 -7.54 1.54 -11.20
CA HIS A 16 -6.81 2.71 -11.69
C HIS A 16 -6.84 2.75 -13.22
N PRO A 17 -7.08 3.91 -13.87
CA PRO A 17 -7.14 4.01 -15.34
C PRO A 17 -5.73 4.07 -15.95
N SER A 18 -5.11 2.92 -16.14
CA SER A 18 -3.73 2.83 -16.62
C SER A 18 -3.60 2.35 -18.08
N GLY A 19 -4.71 2.19 -18.81
CA GLY A 19 -4.71 1.65 -20.17
C GLY A 19 -4.50 0.14 -20.26
N ALA A 20 -4.22 -0.51 -19.14
CA ALA A 20 -4.11 -1.95 -18.98
C ALA A 20 -4.67 -2.32 -17.60
N THR A 21 -4.85 -3.60 -17.33
CA THR A 21 -5.34 -4.04 -16.01
C THR A 21 -4.31 -3.69 -14.93
N PRO A 22 -4.67 -2.84 -13.95
CA PRO A 22 -3.75 -2.49 -12.86
C PRO A 22 -3.75 -3.56 -11.77
N TYR A 23 -2.61 -3.76 -11.12
CA TYR A 23 -2.46 -4.77 -10.07
C TYR A 23 -1.75 -4.22 -8.83
N ALA A 24 -2.23 -4.60 -7.66
CA ALA A 24 -1.41 -4.71 -6.47
C ALA A 24 -0.61 -6.01 -6.54
N LEU A 25 0.53 -6.03 -5.88
CA LEU A 25 1.43 -7.18 -5.89
C LEU A 25 1.65 -7.71 -4.47
N ARG A 26 1.62 -9.02 -4.34
CA ARG A 26 2.07 -9.73 -3.15
C ARG A 26 3.35 -10.47 -3.48
N LEU A 27 4.42 -10.16 -2.78
CA LEU A 27 5.75 -10.71 -2.99
C LEU A 27 6.11 -11.61 -1.80
N ALA A 28 6.38 -12.88 -2.06
CA ALA A 28 6.80 -13.81 -1.03
C ALA A 28 8.22 -14.30 -1.31
N VAL A 29 9.09 -14.20 -0.32
CA VAL A 29 10.48 -14.63 -0.38
C VAL A 29 10.97 -15.07 1.01
N ASP A 30 11.59 -16.22 1.09
CA ASP A 30 12.16 -16.77 2.34
C ASP A 30 11.17 -16.76 3.53
N GLY A 31 9.91 -17.10 3.25
CA GLY A 31 8.86 -17.13 4.26
C GLY A 31 8.33 -15.76 4.70
N LYS A 32 8.80 -14.69 4.08
CA LYS A 32 8.34 -13.31 4.34
C LYS A 32 7.48 -12.80 3.21
N VAL A 33 6.59 -11.88 3.53
CA VAL A 33 5.64 -11.31 2.57
C VAL A 33 5.71 -9.78 2.61
N LEU A 34 5.81 -9.19 1.42
CA LEU A 34 5.65 -7.77 1.19
C LEU A 34 4.48 -7.56 0.22
N ALA A 35 3.60 -6.62 0.55
CA ALA A 35 2.54 -6.19 -0.35
C ALA A 35 2.83 -4.79 -0.90
N PHE A 36 2.44 -4.54 -2.13
CA PHE A 36 2.57 -3.25 -2.79
C PHE A 36 1.27 -2.91 -3.51
N SER A 37 0.65 -1.79 -3.17
CA SER A 37 -0.67 -1.44 -3.71
C SER A 37 -0.65 -1.06 -5.19
N GLY A 38 0.46 -0.54 -5.70
CA GLY A 38 0.41 0.26 -6.91
C GLY A 38 -0.49 1.49 -6.71
N ASP A 39 -0.83 2.18 -7.78
CA ASP A 39 -1.80 3.28 -7.73
C ASP A 39 -3.20 2.70 -7.82
N THR A 40 -4.07 3.05 -6.88
CA THR A 40 -5.44 2.52 -6.83
C THR A 40 -6.33 3.35 -5.92
N GLU A 41 -7.62 3.41 -6.22
CA GLU A 41 -8.61 3.73 -5.20
C GLU A 41 -8.85 2.50 -4.30
N TRP A 42 -9.67 2.66 -3.27
CA TRP A 42 -9.94 1.54 -2.36
C TRP A 42 -10.66 0.39 -3.09
N VAL A 43 -10.10 -0.81 -2.95
CA VAL A 43 -10.70 -2.07 -3.41
C VAL A 43 -10.42 -3.17 -2.40
N GLU A 44 -11.33 -4.12 -2.29
CA GLU A 44 -11.23 -5.23 -1.32
C GLU A 44 -10.00 -6.11 -1.53
N SER A 45 -9.53 -6.23 -2.77
CA SER A 45 -8.34 -7.02 -3.09
C SER A 45 -7.06 -6.56 -2.37
N LEU A 46 -7.03 -5.31 -1.88
CA LEU A 46 -5.92 -4.80 -1.06
C LEU A 46 -5.84 -5.53 0.30
N VAL A 47 -6.96 -5.94 0.86
CA VAL A 47 -6.99 -6.73 2.10
C VAL A 47 -6.33 -8.09 1.86
N GLU A 48 -6.66 -8.73 0.74
CA GLU A 48 -6.08 -10.02 0.37
C GLU A 48 -4.59 -9.92 0.05
N ALA A 49 -4.20 -8.91 -0.72
CA ALA A 49 -2.79 -8.69 -1.08
C ALA A 49 -1.91 -8.50 0.17
N ALA A 50 -2.42 -7.77 1.17
CA ALA A 50 -1.69 -7.43 2.39
C ALA A 50 -1.85 -8.48 3.51
N ASP A 51 -2.57 -9.59 3.26
CA ASP A 51 -2.87 -10.57 4.31
C ASP A 51 -1.60 -11.13 4.94
N GLN A 52 -1.46 -10.94 6.26
CA GLN A 52 -0.31 -11.38 7.06
C GLN A 52 1.07 -10.94 6.52
N ALA A 53 1.11 -9.86 5.74
CA ALA A 53 2.39 -9.32 5.25
C ALA A 53 3.21 -8.71 6.40
N GLU A 54 4.53 -8.81 6.32
CA GLU A 54 5.44 -8.07 7.20
C GLU A 54 5.33 -6.58 6.93
N LEU A 55 5.21 -6.21 5.66
CA LEU A 55 5.10 -4.82 5.22
C LEU A 55 4.10 -4.70 4.08
N SER A 56 3.21 -3.74 4.18
CA SER A 56 2.38 -3.29 3.07
C SER A 56 2.79 -1.88 2.67
N VAL A 57 3.30 -1.71 1.47
CA VAL A 57 3.60 -0.40 0.89
C VAL A 57 2.36 0.05 0.15
N SER A 58 1.75 1.13 0.61
CA SER A 58 0.49 1.64 0.09
C SER A 58 0.64 3.05 -0.43
N GLU A 59 0.08 3.31 -1.60
CA GLU A 59 -0.11 4.68 -2.03
C GLU A 59 -1.03 5.43 -1.08
N CYS A 60 -0.85 6.72 -0.95
CA CYS A 60 -1.72 7.60 -0.19
C CYS A 60 -1.60 9.02 -0.75
N SER A 61 -2.28 9.30 -1.85
CA SER A 61 -2.14 10.56 -2.58
C SER A 61 -2.70 11.75 -1.82
N ALA A 62 -3.83 11.58 -1.14
CA ALA A 62 -4.53 12.64 -0.45
C ALA A 62 -4.65 12.39 1.05
N TYR A 63 -4.85 13.45 1.82
CA TYR A 63 -5.07 13.37 3.25
C TYR A 63 -6.56 13.24 3.58
N ASP A 64 -7.34 14.25 3.31
CA ASP A 64 -8.75 14.35 3.66
C ASP A 64 -9.67 14.47 2.44
N THR A 65 -9.19 15.10 1.39
CA THR A 65 -9.95 15.28 0.14
C THR A 65 -10.03 13.96 -0.62
N PRO A 66 -11.22 13.54 -1.07
CA PRO A 66 -11.33 12.35 -1.92
C PRO A 66 -10.49 12.50 -3.19
N ALA A 67 -9.65 11.53 -3.45
CA ALA A 67 -8.79 11.50 -4.64
C ALA A 67 -9.31 10.42 -5.59
N ARG A 68 -9.85 10.83 -6.74
CA ARG A 68 -10.31 9.88 -7.75
C ARG A 68 -9.14 9.01 -8.21
N TRP A 69 -9.35 7.71 -8.24
CA TRP A 69 -8.38 6.69 -8.66
C TRP A 69 -7.22 6.47 -7.68
N HIS A 70 -7.22 7.14 -6.53
CA HIS A 70 -6.18 7.06 -5.52
C HIS A 70 -6.77 6.90 -4.13
N LEU A 71 -5.92 6.53 -3.17
CA LEU A 71 -6.28 6.45 -1.76
C LEU A 71 -6.06 7.79 -1.07
N SER A 72 -6.85 8.04 -0.02
CA SER A 72 -6.63 9.11 0.93
C SER A 72 -6.33 8.52 2.30
N TRP A 73 -5.67 9.28 3.17
CA TRP A 73 -5.47 8.87 4.56
C TRP A 73 -6.80 8.63 5.26
N ARG A 74 -7.78 9.46 5.00
CA ARG A 74 -9.13 9.31 5.58
C ARG A 74 -9.73 7.93 5.29
N VAL A 75 -9.58 7.44 4.08
CA VAL A 75 -10.06 6.10 3.69
C VAL A 75 -9.19 5.02 4.34
N LEU A 76 -7.86 5.14 4.24
CA LEU A 76 -6.93 4.16 4.81
C LEU A 76 -7.11 4.00 6.32
N GLU A 77 -7.24 5.11 7.04
CA GLU A 77 -7.45 5.10 8.49
C GLU A 77 -8.66 4.23 8.89
N LYS A 78 -9.74 4.32 8.13
CA LYS A 78 -10.96 3.53 8.38
C LYS A 78 -10.78 2.04 8.11
N VAL A 79 -9.98 1.69 7.11
CA VAL A 79 -9.83 0.29 6.67
C VAL A 79 -8.61 -0.41 7.28
N LEU A 80 -7.72 0.32 7.95
CA LEU A 80 -6.55 -0.25 8.62
C LEU A 80 -6.88 -1.44 9.54
N PRO A 81 -7.98 -1.44 10.31
CA PRO A 81 -8.34 -2.61 11.12
C PRO A 81 -8.57 -3.89 10.31
N ARG A 82 -8.83 -3.78 9.01
CA ARG A 82 -9.03 -4.90 8.10
C ARG A 82 -7.73 -5.34 7.40
N ILE A 83 -6.69 -4.53 7.47
CA ILE A 83 -5.38 -4.81 6.90
C ILE A 83 -4.53 -5.53 7.95
N SER A 84 -4.22 -6.79 7.72
CA SER A 84 -3.48 -7.63 8.69
C SER A 84 -1.97 -7.53 8.58
N ALA A 85 -1.43 -6.71 7.68
CA ALA A 85 0.01 -6.46 7.61
C ALA A 85 0.53 -5.89 8.93
N ARG A 86 1.74 -6.30 9.32
CA ARG A 86 2.38 -5.82 10.58
C ARG A 86 2.69 -4.34 10.54
N SER A 87 3.16 -3.86 9.38
CA SER A 87 3.50 -2.46 9.15
C SER A 87 2.94 -1.99 7.82
N VAL A 88 2.56 -0.72 7.75
CA VAL A 88 2.11 -0.06 6.54
C VAL A 88 3.00 1.14 6.28
N LEU A 89 3.59 1.21 5.10
CA LEU A 89 4.42 2.33 4.66
C LEU A 89 3.66 3.11 3.60
N LEU A 90 3.44 4.40 3.84
CA LEU A 90 2.74 5.28 2.91
C LEU A 90 3.71 5.93 1.94
N THR A 91 3.35 5.93 0.66
CA THR A 91 4.11 6.51 -0.44
C THR A 91 3.17 7.19 -1.43
N HIS A 92 3.71 7.72 -2.54
CA HIS A 92 2.93 8.38 -3.61
C HIS A 92 2.06 9.53 -3.08
N MET A 93 2.64 10.36 -2.22
CA MET A 93 1.93 11.42 -1.52
C MET A 93 1.84 12.70 -2.35
N GLY A 94 0.62 13.22 -2.53
CA GLY A 94 0.39 14.52 -3.14
C GLY A 94 0.62 15.68 -2.15
N PRO A 95 0.50 16.94 -2.63
CA PRO A 95 0.79 18.11 -1.80
C PRO A 95 0.00 18.20 -0.49
N GLU A 96 -1.30 17.88 -0.52
CA GLU A 96 -2.14 17.88 0.68
C GLU A 96 -1.64 16.84 1.70
N MET A 97 -1.32 15.64 1.22
CA MET A 97 -0.83 14.59 2.11
C MET A 97 0.54 14.93 2.70
N LEU A 98 1.45 15.47 1.90
CA LEU A 98 2.76 15.93 2.36
C LEU A 98 2.64 17.03 3.42
N ALA A 99 1.71 17.97 3.23
CA ALA A 99 1.46 19.04 4.20
C ALA A 99 0.88 18.53 5.53
N ASN A 100 0.24 17.36 5.51
CA ASN A 100 -0.44 16.77 6.67
C ASN A 100 0.23 15.49 7.21
N GLN A 101 1.38 15.09 6.67
CA GLN A 101 2.04 13.85 7.08
C GLN A 101 2.37 13.80 8.58
N HIS A 102 2.62 14.94 9.20
CA HIS A 102 2.89 15.06 10.64
C HIS A 102 1.65 14.74 11.51
N ASN A 103 0.45 14.72 10.93
CA ASN A 103 -0.79 14.35 11.61
C ASN A 103 -1.05 12.83 11.56
N ILE A 104 -0.23 12.07 10.87
CA ILE A 104 -0.33 10.62 10.83
C ILE A 104 0.26 10.06 12.11
N ALA A 105 -0.59 9.61 13.01
CA ALA A 105 -0.18 9.04 14.30
C ALA A 105 -0.87 7.68 14.47
N HIS A 106 -0.27 6.64 13.91
CA HIS A 106 -0.77 5.28 14.00
C HIS A 106 0.41 4.33 14.25
N PRO A 107 0.31 3.39 15.23
CA PRO A 107 1.45 2.55 15.62
C PRO A 107 2.00 1.66 14.52
N ARG A 108 1.19 1.30 13.53
CA ARG A 108 1.61 0.45 12.40
C ARG A 108 1.99 1.22 11.15
N VAL A 109 1.88 2.54 11.14
CA VAL A 109 2.03 3.35 9.93
C VAL A 109 3.30 4.19 9.98
N ALA A 110 4.09 4.14 8.93
CA ALA A 110 5.24 5.00 8.69
C ALA A 110 5.09 5.72 7.35
N ILE A 111 5.80 6.84 7.22
CA ILE A 111 5.84 7.65 6.00
C ILE A 111 7.13 7.35 5.25
N ALA A 112 7.04 7.03 3.97
CA ALA A 112 8.20 6.81 3.12
C ALA A 112 8.98 8.10 2.89
N ALA A 113 10.28 8.00 2.84
CA ALA A 113 11.19 9.10 2.51
C ALA A 113 12.24 8.60 1.51
N ASP A 114 12.72 9.50 0.65
CA ASP A 114 13.75 9.18 -0.32
C ASP A 114 14.99 8.63 0.38
N GLY A 115 15.51 7.53 -0.11
CA GLY A 115 16.67 6.87 0.47
C GLY A 115 16.40 6.00 1.70
N MET A 116 15.15 5.90 2.15
CA MET A 116 14.76 5.02 3.26
C MET A 116 15.08 3.56 2.94
N LYS A 117 15.64 2.86 3.93
CA LYS A 117 15.89 1.41 3.87
C LYS A 117 15.18 0.74 5.03
N LEU A 118 14.46 -0.33 4.73
CA LEU A 118 13.76 -1.14 5.71
C LEU A 118 14.19 -2.60 5.58
N THR A 119 14.30 -3.27 6.71
CA THR A 119 14.51 -4.72 6.77
C THR A 119 13.24 -5.38 7.30
N ILE A 120 12.76 -6.37 6.62
CA ILE A 120 11.56 -7.13 7.00
C ILE A 120 11.89 -8.57 7.40
#